data_7069729408a583c953ff6b41fce4fc01
#
_entry.id   7069729408a583c953ff6b41fce4fc01
#
_cell.length_a   1.000
_cell.length_b   1.000
_cell.length_c   1.000
_cell.angle_alpha   90.00
_cell.angle_beta   90.00
_cell.angle_gamma   90.00
#
_symmetry.space_group_name_H-M   'P 1'
#
loop_
_entity.id
_entity.type
_entity.pdbx_description
1 polymer ?
#
loop_
_entity_poly.entity_id
_entity_poly.type
_entity_poly.pdbx_seq_one_letter_code
_entity_poly.pdbx_strand_id
1 'polypeptide(L)'
;MSDLPPVLWLQAFEAAARTLSFTEAGRELGVTQSAISQRIRLLEDRVGQSLFVRYPRSLALTPAGQAWLPSVQGAFTRLAEGTSEVFGPSPGAPVTLRATPAMQQTWLAPRLIHFQQMHPDITLRLVSAIWADDFGAEGADLEIRYGHGDWNDVTAECLGEERLLPVCSRALAAELHTPEDLAGKTLLHAAGFAAGWPRWLVEAGFAGLEHRCQAMICDTHVTTLALASYGGGVALSHRRLLEASRDLVAPFDLDMATDEAFWLVRPSRRQLRPAATALWDWLSQTSESPP
;
A
#
# COMPACT_ATOMS: atom_id res chain seq x y z
N MET A 1 18.78 -16.65 -28.33
CA MET A 1 17.99 -17.46 -27.38
C MET A 1 18.49 -17.11 -25.99
N SER A 2 17.63 -16.71 -25.09
CA SER A 2 18.05 -16.31 -23.73
C SER A 2 18.63 -17.51 -22.99
N ASP A 3 19.77 -17.31 -22.34
CA ASP A 3 20.46 -18.32 -21.51
C ASP A 3 19.73 -18.58 -20.17
N LEU A 4 18.40 -18.49 -20.19
CA LEU A 4 17.56 -18.63 -19.01
C LEU A 4 17.44 -20.12 -18.63
N PRO A 5 17.62 -20.46 -17.33
CA PRO A 5 17.36 -21.81 -16.87
C PRO A 5 15.91 -22.24 -17.07
N PRO A 6 15.62 -23.54 -17.18
CA PRO A 6 14.25 -24.02 -17.31
C PRO A 6 13.34 -23.55 -16.19
N VAL A 7 12.13 -23.12 -16.52
CA VAL A 7 11.15 -22.55 -15.58
C VAL A 7 10.87 -23.48 -14.40
N LEU A 8 10.79 -24.79 -14.63
CA LEU A 8 10.57 -25.79 -13.57
C LEU A 8 11.69 -25.84 -12.54
N TRP A 9 12.92 -25.49 -12.93
CA TRP A 9 14.05 -25.43 -11.98
C TRP A 9 13.99 -24.14 -11.16
N LEU A 10 13.60 -23.03 -11.78
CA LEU A 10 13.39 -21.76 -11.10
C LEU A 10 12.21 -21.85 -10.10
N GLN A 11 11.11 -22.53 -10.46
CA GLN A 11 10.00 -22.80 -9.54
C GLN A 11 10.47 -23.63 -8.34
N ALA A 12 11.25 -24.69 -8.57
CA ALA A 12 11.80 -25.50 -7.48
C ALA A 12 12.73 -24.67 -6.56
N PHE A 13 13.53 -23.77 -7.13
CA PHE A 13 14.39 -22.85 -6.38
C PHE A 13 13.57 -21.88 -5.51
N GLU A 14 12.58 -21.20 -6.11
CA GLU A 14 11.72 -20.24 -5.40
C GLU A 14 11.00 -20.91 -4.22
N ALA A 15 10.30 -22.03 -4.48
CA ALA A 15 9.56 -22.74 -3.45
C ALA A 15 10.47 -23.26 -2.31
N ALA A 16 11.65 -23.81 -2.67
CA ALA A 16 12.62 -24.29 -1.70
C ALA A 16 13.25 -23.13 -0.89
N ALA A 17 13.48 -21.99 -1.51
CA ALA A 17 14.02 -20.80 -0.86
C ALA A 17 13.04 -20.19 0.16
N ARG A 18 11.76 -20.15 -0.18
CA ARG A 18 10.69 -19.62 0.68
C ARG A 18 10.35 -20.54 1.85
N THR A 19 10.31 -21.85 1.60
CA THR A 19 9.97 -22.84 2.64
C THR A 19 11.18 -23.30 3.46
N LEU A 20 12.40 -23.06 2.99
CA LEU A 20 13.66 -23.60 3.52
C LEU A 20 13.59 -25.13 3.71
N SER A 21 12.82 -25.82 2.85
CA SER A 21 12.56 -27.26 2.92
C SER A 21 12.26 -27.84 1.54
N PHE A 22 13.06 -28.80 1.10
CA PHE A 22 12.79 -29.50 -0.16
C PHE A 22 11.54 -30.38 -0.09
N THR A 23 11.17 -30.84 1.10
CA THR A 23 9.95 -31.64 1.30
C THR A 23 8.70 -30.77 1.16
N GLU A 24 8.67 -29.59 1.80
CA GLU A 24 7.55 -28.66 1.69
C GLU A 24 7.43 -28.11 0.27
N ALA A 25 8.55 -27.72 -0.35
CA ALA A 25 8.56 -27.32 -1.76
C ALA A 25 8.01 -28.40 -2.70
N GLY A 26 8.34 -29.67 -2.43
CA GLY A 26 7.79 -30.81 -3.18
C GLY A 26 6.28 -30.93 -3.00
N ARG A 27 5.79 -30.82 -1.77
CA ARG A 27 4.35 -30.86 -1.47
C ARG A 27 3.59 -29.73 -2.20
N GLU A 28 4.12 -28.52 -2.16
CA GLU A 28 3.51 -27.36 -2.81
C GLU A 28 3.46 -27.51 -4.34
N LEU A 29 4.54 -27.99 -4.96
CA LEU A 29 4.64 -28.15 -6.40
C LEU A 29 4.08 -29.49 -6.92
N GLY A 30 3.49 -30.31 -6.05
CA GLY A 30 2.92 -31.61 -6.43
C GLY A 30 3.95 -32.62 -6.92
N VAL A 31 5.21 -32.54 -6.43
CA VAL A 31 6.30 -33.44 -6.82
C VAL A 31 7.03 -34.01 -5.59
N THR A 32 7.85 -35.03 -5.81
CA THR A 32 8.64 -35.63 -4.72
C THR A 32 9.79 -34.71 -4.28
N GLN A 33 10.22 -34.86 -3.02
CA GLN A 33 11.41 -34.16 -2.49
C GLN A 33 12.66 -34.45 -3.34
N SER A 34 12.81 -35.69 -3.85
CA SER A 34 13.93 -36.07 -4.72
C SER A 34 13.89 -35.32 -6.06
N ALA A 35 12.70 -35.08 -6.63
CA ALA A 35 12.55 -34.29 -7.85
C ALA A 35 12.96 -32.84 -7.63
N ILE A 36 12.57 -32.22 -6.50
CA ILE A 36 13.05 -30.88 -6.11
C ILE A 36 14.56 -30.87 -5.99
N SER A 37 15.14 -31.80 -5.23
CA SER A 37 16.59 -31.90 -5.05
C SER A 37 17.34 -32.02 -6.38
N GLN A 38 16.80 -32.79 -7.32
CA GLN A 38 17.39 -32.95 -8.65
C GLN A 38 17.28 -31.66 -9.47
N ARG A 39 16.13 -30.99 -9.47
CA ARG A 39 15.94 -29.70 -10.18
C ARG A 39 16.90 -28.63 -9.64
N ILE A 40 17.06 -28.53 -8.32
CA ILE A 40 17.98 -27.61 -7.69
C ILE A 40 19.42 -27.92 -8.11
N ARG A 41 19.86 -29.19 -8.06
CA ARG A 41 21.20 -29.59 -8.49
C ARG A 41 21.46 -29.18 -9.94
N LEU A 42 20.54 -29.48 -10.85
CA LEU A 42 20.69 -29.12 -12.26
C LEU A 42 20.72 -27.57 -12.46
N LEU A 43 20.00 -26.83 -11.64
CA LEU A 43 20.05 -25.38 -11.64
C LEU A 43 21.41 -24.87 -11.16
N GLU A 44 21.90 -25.38 -10.05
CA GLU A 44 23.24 -25.06 -9.48
C GLU A 44 24.35 -25.39 -10.48
N ASP A 45 24.30 -26.56 -11.11
CA ASP A 45 25.23 -26.97 -12.15
C ASP A 45 25.22 -26.01 -13.36
N ARG A 46 24.03 -25.52 -13.75
CA ARG A 46 23.92 -24.61 -14.88
C ARG A 46 24.37 -23.18 -14.57
N VAL A 47 24.10 -22.67 -13.37
CA VAL A 47 24.58 -21.33 -12.97
C VAL A 47 26.00 -21.33 -12.44
N GLY A 48 26.60 -22.52 -12.23
CA GLY A 48 27.96 -22.70 -11.80
C GLY A 48 28.22 -22.36 -10.31
N GLN A 49 27.16 -22.21 -9.52
CA GLN A 49 27.24 -21.85 -8.09
C GLN A 49 26.14 -22.58 -7.30
N SER A 50 26.51 -22.98 -6.05
CA SER A 50 25.51 -23.49 -5.12
C SER A 50 24.60 -22.38 -4.64
N LEU A 51 23.28 -22.65 -4.63
CA LEU A 51 22.24 -21.73 -4.17
C LEU A 51 21.79 -22.05 -2.75
N PHE A 52 22.04 -23.30 -2.28
CA PHE A 52 21.69 -23.75 -0.94
C PHE A 52 22.88 -24.33 -0.20
N VAL A 53 22.88 -24.12 1.13
CA VAL A 53 23.71 -24.84 2.09
C VAL A 53 22.81 -25.85 2.79
N ARG A 54 23.23 -27.14 2.75
CA ARG A 54 22.51 -28.24 3.39
C ARG A 54 23.16 -28.58 4.71
N TYR A 55 22.44 -28.45 5.79
CA TYR A 55 22.80 -28.88 7.12
C TYR A 55 22.06 -30.19 7.48
N PRO A 56 22.51 -30.95 8.47
CA PRO A 56 21.86 -32.22 8.84
C PRO A 56 20.38 -32.10 9.20
N ARG A 57 19.91 -30.90 9.63
CA ARG A 57 18.54 -30.66 10.06
C ARG A 57 17.92 -29.37 9.52
N SER A 58 18.60 -28.67 8.63
CA SER A 58 18.12 -27.40 8.08
C SER A 58 18.68 -27.15 6.69
N LEU A 59 17.97 -26.30 5.95
CA LEU A 59 18.36 -25.77 4.65
C LEU A 59 18.50 -24.25 4.79
N ALA A 60 19.54 -23.68 4.19
CA ALA A 60 19.74 -22.24 4.12
C ALA A 60 20.15 -21.82 2.71
N LEU A 61 19.88 -20.58 2.34
CA LEU A 61 20.40 -20.01 1.10
C LEU A 61 21.88 -19.62 1.25
N THR A 62 22.63 -19.80 0.18
CA THR A 62 23.95 -19.19 0.02
C THR A 62 23.79 -17.68 -0.25
N PRO A 63 24.86 -16.85 -0.14
CA PRO A 63 24.83 -15.46 -0.56
C PRO A 63 24.36 -15.28 -2.02
N ALA A 64 24.77 -16.18 -2.92
CA ALA A 64 24.31 -16.18 -4.32
C ALA A 64 22.79 -16.46 -4.42
N GLY A 65 22.28 -17.45 -3.68
CA GLY A 65 20.85 -17.74 -3.61
C GLY A 65 20.04 -16.57 -3.05
N GLN A 66 20.53 -15.94 -1.99
CA GLN A 66 19.87 -14.75 -1.40
C GLN A 66 19.83 -13.58 -2.38
N ALA A 67 20.93 -13.30 -3.08
CA ALA A 67 21.00 -12.19 -4.03
C ALA A 67 20.12 -12.42 -5.27
N TRP A 68 19.93 -13.67 -5.70
CA TRP A 68 19.17 -13.99 -6.92
C TRP A 68 17.68 -14.20 -6.69
N LEU A 69 17.28 -14.60 -5.48
CA LEU A 69 15.88 -14.89 -5.13
C LEU A 69 14.91 -13.76 -5.49
N PRO A 70 15.17 -12.47 -5.20
CA PRO A 70 14.27 -11.38 -5.56
C PRO A 70 14.00 -11.28 -7.07
N SER A 71 15.02 -11.51 -7.91
CA SER A 71 14.88 -11.49 -9.36
C SER A 71 14.00 -12.62 -9.88
N VAL A 72 14.15 -13.83 -9.30
CA VAL A 72 13.32 -14.99 -9.67
C VAL A 72 11.87 -14.78 -9.22
N GLN A 73 11.66 -14.30 -7.99
CA GLN A 73 10.32 -13.98 -7.47
C GLN A 73 9.64 -12.90 -8.31
N GLY A 74 10.35 -11.82 -8.63
CA GLY A 74 9.82 -10.75 -9.48
C GLY A 74 9.42 -11.25 -10.88
N ALA A 75 10.20 -12.18 -11.48
CA ALA A 75 9.86 -12.77 -12.78
C ALA A 75 8.57 -13.61 -12.70
N PHE A 76 8.39 -14.44 -11.66
CA PHE A 76 7.16 -15.21 -11.48
C PHE A 76 5.95 -14.34 -11.19
N THR A 77 6.13 -13.28 -10.41
CA THR A 77 5.07 -12.29 -10.16
C THR A 77 4.60 -11.68 -11.48
N ARG A 78 5.50 -11.19 -12.31
CA ARG A 78 5.17 -10.62 -13.63
C ARG A 78 4.49 -11.62 -14.56
N LEU A 79 4.92 -12.89 -14.58
CA LEU A 79 4.26 -13.92 -15.38
C LEU A 79 2.83 -14.22 -14.89
N ALA A 80 2.64 -14.27 -13.56
CA ALA A 80 1.32 -14.47 -12.98
C ALA A 80 0.39 -13.28 -13.27
N GLU A 81 0.91 -12.06 -13.18
CA GLU A 81 0.21 -10.81 -13.48
C GLU A 81 -0.22 -10.79 -14.96
N GLY A 82 0.71 -10.98 -15.89
CA GLY A 82 0.40 -11.02 -17.33
C GLY A 82 -0.56 -12.16 -17.70
N THR A 83 -0.47 -13.31 -17.03
CA THR A 83 -1.44 -14.40 -17.19
C THR A 83 -2.83 -13.98 -16.73
N SER A 84 -2.91 -13.34 -15.55
CA SER A 84 -4.16 -12.82 -15.00
C SER A 84 -4.73 -11.68 -15.84
N GLU A 85 -3.89 -10.88 -16.46
CA GLU A 85 -4.30 -9.79 -17.35
C GLU A 85 -4.95 -10.31 -18.62
N VAL A 86 -4.36 -11.30 -19.25
CA VAL A 86 -4.83 -11.86 -20.54
C VAL A 86 -5.99 -12.84 -20.34
N PHE A 87 -5.92 -13.71 -19.34
CA PHE A 87 -6.86 -14.82 -19.16
C PHE A 87 -7.82 -14.63 -17.99
N GLY A 88 -7.68 -13.52 -17.24
CA GLY A 88 -8.41 -13.26 -16.00
C GLY A 88 -7.80 -14.01 -14.80
N PRO A 89 -8.07 -13.54 -13.57
CA PRO A 89 -7.61 -14.21 -12.36
C PRO A 89 -8.32 -15.56 -12.18
N SER A 90 -7.61 -16.47 -11.54
CA SER A 90 -8.19 -17.80 -11.21
C SER A 90 -9.46 -17.65 -10.36
N PRO A 91 -10.45 -18.58 -10.51
CA PRO A 91 -11.61 -18.62 -9.62
C PRO A 91 -11.17 -18.64 -8.15
N GLY A 92 -11.77 -17.78 -7.32
CA GLY A 92 -11.42 -17.65 -5.90
C GLY A 92 -10.14 -16.84 -5.58
N ALA A 93 -9.47 -16.27 -6.59
CA ALA A 93 -8.35 -15.37 -6.33
C ALA A 93 -8.80 -14.17 -5.51
N PRO A 94 -7.96 -13.69 -4.54
CA PRO A 94 -8.27 -12.51 -3.72
C PRO A 94 -8.55 -11.27 -4.57
N VAL A 95 -9.48 -10.42 -4.16
CA VAL A 95 -9.63 -9.07 -4.72
C VAL A 95 -8.52 -8.20 -4.15
N THR A 96 -7.66 -7.67 -5.00
CA THR A 96 -6.54 -6.84 -4.59
C THR A 96 -6.93 -5.37 -4.65
N LEU A 97 -6.94 -4.72 -3.49
CA LEU A 97 -7.16 -3.29 -3.34
C LEU A 97 -5.86 -2.61 -2.91
N ARG A 98 -5.41 -1.61 -3.67
CA ARG A 98 -4.22 -0.81 -3.39
C ARG A 98 -4.62 0.57 -2.88
N ALA A 99 -3.99 1.03 -1.81
CA ALA A 99 -4.17 2.38 -1.27
C ALA A 99 -2.97 2.78 -0.42
N THR A 100 -2.87 4.06 -0.06
CA THR A 100 -1.83 4.52 0.87
C THR A 100 -2.04 3.92 2.27
N PRO A 101 -0.98 3.71 3.07
CA PRO A 101 -1.11 3.20 4.43
C PRO A 101 -2.06 4.01 5.31
N ALA A 102 -2.05 5.35 5.19
CA ALA A 102 -2.95 6.22 5.94
C ALA A 102 -4.42 5.96 5.58
N MET A 103 -4.74 5.88 4.27
CA MET A 103 -6.09 5.55 3.78
C MET A 103 -6.55 4.17 4.26
N GLN A 104 -5.65 3.17 4.22
CA GLN A 104 -5.97 1.82 4.68
C GLN A 104 -6.31 1.78 6.17
N GLN A 105 -5.51 2.43 7.02
CA GLN A 105 -5.68 2.36 8.47
C GLN A 105 -6.86 3.18 8.98
N THR A 106 -7.15 4.30 8.35
CA THR A 106 -8.19 5.21 8.82
C THR A 106 -9.53 4.96 8.12
N TRP A 107 -9.61 5.19 6.83
CA TRP A 107 -10.88 5.19 6.11
C TRP A 107 -11.33 3.79 5.67
N LEU A 108 -10.41 2.96 5.16
CA LEU A 108 -10.74 1.63 4.64
C LEU A 108 -11.01 0.60 5.73
N ALA A 109 -10.18 0.51 6.76
CA ALA A 109 -10.26 -0.57 7.75
C ALA A 109 -11.65 -0.72 8.37
N PRO A 110 -12.32 0.31 8.90
CA PRO A 110 -13.66 0.16 9.47
C PRO A 110 -14.70 -0.26 8.41
N ARG A 111 -14.58 0.24 7.17
CA ARG A 111 -15.50 -0.11 6.07
C ARG A 111 -15.34 -1.54 5.59
N LEU A 112 -14.10 -2.01 5.47
CA LEU A 112 -13.82 -3.38 5.02
C LEU A 112 -14.29 -4.45 6.01
N ILE A 113 -14.35 -4.15 7.30
CA ILE A 113 -14.97 -5.05 8.30
C ILE A 113 -16.45 -5.29 7.95
N HIS A 114 -17.21 -4.24 7.63
CA HIS A 114 -18.61 -4.38 7.23
C HIS A 114 -18.77 -5.09 5.89
N PHE A 115 -17.92 -4.74 4.90
CA PHE A 115 -17.91 -5.44 3.62
C PHE A 115 -17.68 -6.95 3.80
N GLN A 116 -16.70 -7.34 4.61
CA GLN A 116 -16.37 -8.74 4.85
C GLN A 116 -17.50 -9.52 5.56
N GLN A 117 -18.29 -8.85 6.40
CA GLN A 117 -19.48 -9.45 7.02
C GLN A 117 -20.58 -9.75 6.00
N MET A 118 -20.75 -8.90 5.00
CA MET A 118 -21.76 -9.10 3.93
C MET A 118 -21.29 -10.03 2.82
N HIS A 119 -19.97 -10.13 2.60
CA HIS A 119 -19.34 -10.92 1.56
C HIS A 119 -18.26 -11.84 2.14
N PRO A 120 -18.62 -12.82 3.00
CA PRO A 120 -17.63 -13.68 3.68
C PRO A 120 -16.86 -14.61 2.74
N ASP A 121 -17.36 -14.85 1.55
CA ASP A 121 -16.77 -15.65 0.48
C ASP A 121 -15.72 -14.87 -0.35
N ILE A 122 -15.67 -13.54 -0.23
CA ILE A 122 -14.71 -12.71 -0.95
C ILE A 122 -13.44 -12.56 -0.11
N THR A 123 -12.34 -13.11 -0.58
CA THR A 123 -11.02 -12.87 0.01
C THR A 123 -10.46 -11.54 -0.49
N LEU A 124 -10.05 -10.66 0.44
CA LEU A 124 -9.41 -9.39 0.13
C LEU A 124 -7.90 -9.47 0.33
N ARG A 125 -7.16 -8.80 -0.55
CA ARG A 125 -5.73 -8.54 -0.43
C ARG A 125 -5.50 -7.04 -0.45
N LEU A 126 -4.99 -6.48 0.65
CA LEU A 126 -4.63 -5.07 0.74
C LEU A 126 -3.15 -4.89 0.41
N VAL A 127 -2.85 -3.97 -0.47
CA VAL A 127 -1.48 -3.64 -0.90
C VAL A 127 -1.26 -2.15 -0.68
N SER A 128 -0.14 -1.82 -0.04
CA SER A 128 0.22 -0.42 0.19
C SER A 128 0.94 0.17 -1.03
N ALA A 129 0.59 1.43 -1.35
CA ALA A 129 1.33 2.29 -2.25
C ALA A 129 1.73 3.56 -1.48
N ILE A 130 2.97 3.98 -1.59
CA ILE A 130 3.49 5.17 -0.90
C ILE A 130 3.68 6.30 -1.91
N TRP A 131 4.23 6.00 -3.07
CA TRP A 131 4.54 6.97 -4.11
C TRP A 131 3.57 6.87 -5.28
N ALA A 132 3.45 7.97 -6.03
CA ALA A 132 2.60 8.01 -7.23
C ALA A 132 2.95 6.91 -8.24
N ASP A 133 4.23 6.57 -8.37
CA ASP A 133 4.72 5.51 -9.27
C ASP A 133 4.36 4.09 -8.81
N ASP A 134 3.98 3.90 -7.54
CA ASP A 134 3.49 2.61 -7.03
C ASP A 134 2.08 2.30 -7.56
N PHE A 135 1.33 3.34 -7.94
CA PHE A 135 -0.01 3.20 -8.51
C PHE A 135 0.08 2.92 -10.01
N GLY A 136 -0.90 2.18 -10.52
CA GLY A 136 -0.89 1.75 -11.92
C GLY A 136 0.08 0.60 -12.21
N ALA A 137 0.89 0.18 -11.23
CA ALA A 137 1.63 -1.06 -11.33
C ALA A 137 0.65 -2.24 -11.43
N GLU A 138 1.01 -3.24 -12.24
CA GLU A 138 0.21 -4.44 -12.45
C GLU A 138 -0.17 -5.13 -11.12
N GLY A 139 -1.28 -5.85 -11.10
CA GLY A 139 -1.67 -6.72 -10.00
C GLY A 139 -2.73 -6.20 -9.02
N ALA A 140 -3.23 -4.96 -9.15
CA ALA A 140 -4.38 -4.48 -8.40
C ALA A 140 -5.67 -4.57 -9.22
N ASP A 141 -6.76 -5.05 -8.60
CA ASP A 141 -8.10 -4.99 -9.20
C ASP A 141 -8.70 -3.58 -9.06
N LEU A 142 -8.48 -2.98 -7.89
CA LEU A 142 -8.93 -1.63 -7.53
C LEU A 142 -7.82 -0.86 -6.83
N GLU A 143 -7.85 0.45 -6.96
CA GLU A 143 -6.93 1.36 -6.26
C GLU A 143 -7.69 2.54 -5.66
N ILE A 144 -7.20 3.10 -4.55
CA ILE A 144 -7.61 4.43 -4.09
C ILE A 144 -6.40 5.34 -4.24
N ARG A 145 -6.50 6.29 -5.18
CA ARG A 145 -5.47 7.27 -5.49
C ARG A 145 -5.85 8.64 -4.96
N TYR A 146 -4.85 9.44 -4.63
CA TYR A 146 -5.01 10.86 -4.33
C TYR A 146 -4.45 11.68 -5.50
N GLY A 147 -5.19 12.70 -5.96
CA GLY A 147 -4.79 13.57 -7.05
C GLY A 147 -5.98 14.19 -7.79
N HIS A 148 -5.77 14.62 -9.03
CA HIS A 148 -6.77 15.35 -9.84
C HIS A 148 -7.75 14.44 -10.59
N GLY A 149 -7.54 13.13 -10.63
CA GLY A 149 -8.43 12.18 -11.33
C GLY A 149 -8.15 12.03 -12.83
N ASP A 150 -7.09 12.61 -13.35
CA ASP A 150 -6.75 12.70 -14.77
C ASP A 150 -5.79 11.61 -15.29
N TRP A 151 -5.77 10.47 -14.62
CA TRP A 151 -4.92 9.34 -15.03
C TRP A 151 -5.40 8.66 -16.31
N ASN A 152 -4.46 8.33 -17.18
CA ASN A 152 -4.73 7.59 -18.41
C ASN A 152 -5.06 6.11 -18.13
N ASP A 153 -5.82 5.50 -19.05
CA ASP A 153 -6.13 4.05 -19.06
C ASP A 153 -6.86 3.52 -17.81
N VAL A 154 -7.53 4.40 -17.06
CA VAL A 154 -8.33 4.03 -15.89
C VAL A 154 -9.75 4.59 -15.97
N THR A 155 -10.68 3.97 -15.23
CA THR A 155 -11.95 4.56 -14.83
C THR A 155 -11.80 5.02 -13.39
N ALA A 156 -12.03 6.30 -13.14
CA ALA A 156 -11.90 6.90 -11.82
C ALA A 156 -13.25 7.47 -11.35
N GLU A 157 -13.60 7.23 -10.10
CA GLU A 157 -14.77 7.76 -9.42
C GLU A 157 -14.32 8.57 -8.21
N CYS A 158 -14.72 9.83 -8.13
CA CYS A 158 -14.36 10.72 -7.03
C CYS A 158 -15.08 10.28 -5.75
N LEU A 159 -14.32 10.09 -4.67
CA LEU A 159 -14.89 9.72 -3.37
C LEU A 159 -15.46 10.94 -2.60
N GLY A 160 -15.42 12.12 -3.19
CA GLY A 160 -15.93 13.39 -2.63
C GLY A 160 -14.83 14.43 -2.49
N GLU A 161 -15.26 15.66 -2.17
CA GLU A 161 -14.35 16.79 -1.95
C GLU A 161 -13.45 16.55 -0.74
N GLU A 162 -12.23 17.07 -0.82
CA GLU A 162 -11.26 16.95 0.25
C GLU A 162 -10.90 18.30 0.85
N ARG A 163 -10.73 18.29 2.16
CA ARG A 163 -10.33 19.45 2.94
C ARG A 163 -9.17 19.09 3.87
N LEU A 164 -8.13 19.90 3.85
CA LEU A 164 -6.96 19.77 4.72
C LEU A 164 -7.12 20.62 5.97
N LEU A 165 -6.79 20.03 7.11
CA LEU A 165 -6.83 20.70 8.40
C LEU A 165 -5.68 20.22 9.29
N PRO A 166 -5.22 21.06 10.24
CA PRO A 166 -4.30 20.66 11.28
C PRO A 166 -4.91 19.59 12.18
N VAL A 167 -4.09 18.62 12.57
CA VAL A 167 -4.47 17.56 13.51
C VAL A 167 -3.34 17.32 14.50
N CYS A 168 -3.70 17.05 15.75
CA CYS A 168 -2.75 16.73 16.81
C CYS A 168 -3.41 15.90 17.92
N SER A 169 -2.63 15.50 18.92
CA SER A 169 -3.18 14.85 20.11
C SER A 169 -4.10 15.79 20.89
N ARG A 170 -5.06 15.23 21.64
CA ARG A 170 -5.98 16.01 22.50
C ARG A 170 -5.24 16.86 23.51
N ALA A 171 -4.12 16.37 24.05
CA ALA A 171 -3.30 17.10 25.02
C ALA A 171 -2.70 18.35 24.38
N LEU A 172 -2.12 18.25 23.18
CA LEU A 172 -1.55 19.38 22.47
C LEU A 172 -2.65 20.36 21.99
N ALA A 173 -3.79 19.85 21.55
CA ALA A 173 -4.91 20.69 21.11
C ALA A 173 -5.43 21.62 22.23
N ALA A 174 -5.35 21.21 23.48
CA ALA A 174 -5.74 22.05 24.62
C ALA A 174 -4.85 23.31 24.82
N GLU A 175 -3.68 23.32 24.19
CA GLU A 175 -2.72 24.46 24.22
C GLU A 175 -2.85 25.35 22.98
N LEU A 176 -3.63 24.96 21.98
CA LEU A 176 -3.74 25.61 20.67
C LEU A 176 -5.14 26.21 20.49
N HIS A 177 -5.25 27.53 20.55
CA HIS A 177 -6.52 28.26 20.43
C HIS A 177 -6.63 28.99 19.09
N THR A 178 -5.49 29.44 18.55
CA THR A 178 -5.38 30.13 17.27
C THR A 178 -4.19 29.55 16.48
N PRO A 179 -4.15 29.71 15.15
CA PRO A 179 -3.00 29.28 14.36
C PRO A 179 -1.68 29.90 14.80
N GLU A 180 -1.68 31.09 15.44
CA GLU A 180 -0.48 31.72 15.95
C GLU A 180 0.21 30.93 17.08
N ASP A 181 -0.55 30.10 17.81
CA ASP A 181 -0.04 29.21 18.86
C ASP A 181 0.82 28.06 18.31
N LEU A 182 0.85 27.88 16.98
CA LEU A 182 1.80 26.96 16.31
C LEU A 182 3.25 27.45 16.42
N ALA A 183 3.48 28.75 16.72
CA ALA A 183 4.84 29.27 16.90
C ALA A 183 5.60 28.49 18.00
N GLY A 184 6.80 28.01 17.64
CA GLY A 184 7.61 27.15 18.51
C GLY A 184 7.20 25.69 18.61
N LYS A 185 6.08 25.30 18.01
CA LYS A 185 5.67 23.90 17.91
C LYS A 185 6.33 23.22 16.70
N THR A 186 6.30 21.89 16.66
CA THR A 186 6.78 21.11 15.53
C THR A 186 5.67 20.92 14.51
N LEU A 187 5.88 21.38 13.28
CA LEU A 187 5.04 21.06 12.13
C LEU A 187 5.52 19.76 11.47
N LEU A 188 4.63 18.79 11.39
CA LEU A 188 4.91 17.49 10.79
C LEU A 188 4.54 17.53 9.32
N HIS A 189 5.49 17.26 8.44
CA HIS A 189 5.34 17.29 6.99
C HIS A 189 5.30 15.85 6.45
N ALA A 190 4.31 15.53 5.62
CA ALA A 190 4.31 14.33 4.81
C ALA A 190 4.87 14.64 3.42
N ALA A 191 5.86 13.88 2.97
CA ALA A 191 6.36 14.00 1.60
C ALA A 191 5.27 13.57 0.59
N GLY A 192 5.28 14.18 -0.60
CA GLY A 192 4.38 13.79 -1.70
C GLY A 192 3.03 14.52 -1.75
N PHE A 193 2.71 15.42 -0.82
CA PHE A 193 1.52 16.28 -0.92
C PHE A 193 1.87 17.62 -1.57
N ALA A 194 1.10 18.02 -2.61
CA ALA A 194 1.26 19.32 -3.25
C ALA A 194 0.84 20.47 -2.33
N ALA A 195 -0.22 20.26 -1.53
CA ALA A 195 -0.67 21.21 -0.54
C ALA A 195 -0.02 20.89 0.81
N GLY A 196 0.79 21.79 1.32
CA GLY A 196 1.51 21.66 2.59
C GLY A 196 1.27 22.84 3.52
N TRP A 197 2.01 22.86 4.64
CA TRP A 197 1.92 23.90 5.65
C TRP A 197 2.02 25.33 5.12
N PRO A 198 2.93 25.67 4.17
CA PRO A 198 3.00 27.04 3.65
C PRO A 198 1.69 27.50 3.00
N ARG A 199 1.03 26.64 2.20
CA ARG A 199 -0.24 26.98 1.57
C ARG A 199 -1.35 27.12 2.61
N TRP A 200 -1.45 26.16 3.55
CA TRP A 200 -2.47 26.22 4.60
C TRP A 200 -2.34 27.48 5.46
N LEU A 201 -1.12 27.86 5.86
CA LEU A 201 -0.86 29.05 6.67
C LEU A 201 -1.20 30.35 5.90
N VAL A 202 -0.93 30.41 4.60
CA VAL A 202 -1.33 31.56 3.77
C VAL A 202 -2.85 31.70 3.76
N GLU A 203 -3.60 30.62 3.53
CA GLU A 203 -5.06 30.66 3.52
C GLU A 203 -5.67 30.95 4.89
N ALA A 204 -5.02 30.50 5.95
CA ALA A 204 -5.40 30.81 7.33
C ALA A 204 -5.08 32.27 7.75
N GLY A 205 -4.36 33.05 6.92
CA GLY A 205 -3.97 34.43 7.20
C GLY A 205 -2.68 34.57 8.02
N PHE A 206 -1.89 33.53 8.15
CA PHE A 206 -0.66 33.47 8.95
C PHE A 206 0.59 33.16 8.11
N ALA A 207 0.68 33.75 6.91
CA ALA A 207 1.82 33.57 6.02
C ALA A 207 3.16 33.81 6.72
N GLY A 208 4.12 32.90 6.54
CA GLY A 208 5.45 33.00 7.13
C GLY A 208 5.57 32.47 8.57
N LEU A 209 4.47 32.04 9.20
CA LEU A 209 4.49 31.48 10.55
C LEU A 209 5.35 30.21 10.63
N GLU A 210 5.46 29.45 9.54
CA GLU A 210 6.30 28.25 9.45
C GLU A 210 7.78 28.52 9.81
N HIS A 211 8.29 29.72 9.56
CA HIS A 211 9.66 30.12 9.93
C HIS A 211 9.90 30.26 11.45
N ARG A 212 8.82 30.30 12.21
CA ARG A 212 8.83 30.35 13.69
C ARG A 212 8.56 28.98 14.31
N CYS A 213 8.37 27.95 13.50
CA CYS A 213 8.06 26.58 13.92
C CYS A 213 9.28 25.67 13.72
N GLN A 214 9.31 24.56 14.42
CA GLN A 214 10.20 23.46 14.09
C GLN A 214 9.58 22.61 12.97
N ALA A 215 10.40 21.92 12.16
CA ALA A 215 9.90 21.04 11.11
C ALA A 215 10.43 19.63 11.27
N MET A 216 9.55 18.64 11.07
CA MET A 216 9.92 17.23 10.92
C MET A 216 9.28 16.70 9.64
N ILE A 217 10.09 16.08 8.77
CA ILE A 217 9.67 15.58 7.47
C ILE A 217 9.64 14.06 7.53
N CYS A 218 8.50 13.45 7.18
CA CYS A 218 8.30 12.02 7.08
C CYS A 218 8.02 11.65 5.62
N ASP A 219 8.42 10.46 5.22
CA ASP A 219 8.16 9.91 3.89
C ASP A 219 6.71 9.45 3.70
N THR A 220 6.01 9.16 4.79
CA THR A 220 4.62 8.69 4.75
C THR A 220 3.70 9.50 5.65
N HIS A 221 2.47 9.71 5.18
CA HIS A 221 1.43 10.40 5.95
C HIS A 221 1.04 9.61 7.22
N VAL A 222 1.06 8.28 7.18
CA VAL A 222 0.75 7.46 8.36
C VAL A 222 1.75 7.73 9.49
N THR A 223 3.01 7.99 9.18
CA THR A 223 4.03 8.33 10.19
C THR A 223 3.78 9.70 10.79
N THR A 224 3.39 10.72 9.99
CA THR A 224 3.04 12.03 10.52
C THR A 224 1.83 11.96 11.45
N LEU A 225 0.80 11.19 11.09
CA LEU A 225 -0.39 11.01 11.94
C LEU A 225 -0.04 10.28 13.25
N ALA A 226 0.81 9.26 13.19
CA ALA A 226 1.28 8.57 14.40
C ALA A 226 2.06 9.51 15.32
N LEU A 227 3.02 10.29 14.79
CA LEU A 227 3.76 11.29 15.58
C LEU A 227 2.83 12.33 16.20
N ALA A 228 1.84 12.81 15.45
CA ALA A 228 0.85 13.76 15.96
C ALA A 228 0.02 13.18 17.11
N SER A 229 -0.40 11.92 17.03
CA SER A 229 -1.18 11.25 18.07
C SER A 229 -0.40 11.07 19.38
N TYR A 230 0.92 10.88 19.29
CA TYR A 230 1.82 10.81 20.44
C TYR A 230 2.27 12.18 20.96
N GLY A 231 1.73 13.29 20.42
CA GLY A 231 2.07 14.65 20.87
C GLY A 231 3.39 15.18 20.32
N GLY A 232 3.97 14.55 19.29
CA GLY A 232 5.22 14.95 18.64
C GLY A 232 5.12 16.22 17.80
N GLY A 233 3.91 16.79 17.63
CA GLY A 233 3.66 18.00 16.86
C GLY A 233 2.28 18.05 16.23
N VAL A 234 2.12 18.95 15.27
CA VAL A 234 0.87 19.14 14.51
C VAL A 234 1.09 18.69 13.07
N ALA A 235 0.23 17.83 12.54
CA ALA A 235 0.24 17.38 11.15
C ALA A 235 -0.89 18.06 10.37
N LEU A 236 -0.75 18.14 9.04
CA LEU A 236 -1.91 18.35 8.16
C LEU A 236 -2.51 17.00 7.78
N SER A 237 -3.82 16.90 7.81
CA SER A 237 -4.54 15.71 7.40
C SER A 237 -5.81 16.05 6.63
N HIS A 238 -6.31 15.10 5.90
CA HIS A 238 -7.63 15.18 5.27
C HIS A 238 -8.72 14.95 6.31
N ARG A 239 -9.81 15.73 6.23
CA ARG A 239 -10.97 15.60 7.13
C ARG A 239 -11.49 14.16 7.16
N ARG A 240 -11.59 13.52 6.00
CA ARG A 240 -11.97 12.11 5.84
C ARG A 240 -11.14 11.14 6.68
N LEU A 241 -9.84 11.36 6.77
CA LEU A 241 -8.94 10.50 7.53
C LEU A 241 -9.02 10.77 9.04
N LEU A 242 -9.36 12.02 9.42
CA LEU A 242 -9.56 12.38 10.83
C LEU A 242 -10.81 11.75 11.42
N GLU A 243 -11.93 11.69 10.68
CA GLU A 243 -13.20 11.18 11.17
C GLU A 243 -13.12 9.74 11.70
N ALA A 244 -12.24 8.94 11.15
CA ALA A 244 -11.97 7.58 11.61
C ALA A 244 -10.91 7.48 12.71
N SER A 245 -10.25 8.58 13.08
CA SER A 245 -9.20 8.60 14.11
C SER A 245 -9.82 8.80 15.50
N ARG A 246 -9.37 7.99 16.48
CA ARG A 246 -9.78 8.13 17.89
C ARG A 246 -8.83 9.02 18.70
N ASP A 247 -7.60 9.16 18.25
CA ASP A 247 -6.49 9.75 19.01
C ASP A 247 -6.11 11.15 18.52
N LEU A 248 -6.63 11.55 17.36
CA LEU A 248 -6.37 12.84 16.76
C LEU A 248 -7.60 13.74 16.83
N VAL A 249 -7.36 15.04 16.97
CA VAL A 249 -8.38 16.09 16.91
C VAL A 249 -7.86 17.27 16.09
N ALA A 250 -8.77 18.03 15.50
CA ALA A 250 -8.47 19.33 14.91
C ALA A 250 -8.39 20.38 16.04
N PRO A 251 -7.27 21.08 16.21
CA PRO A 251 -7.16 22.15 17.23
C PRO A 251 -7.91 23.41 16.83
N PHE A 252 -8.16 23.63 15.55
CA PHE A 252 -8.84 24.82 15.02
C PHE A 252 -10.03 24.41 14.13
N ASP A 253 -11.08 25.26 14.09
CA ASP A 253 -12.17 25.12 13.12
C ASP A 253 -11.80 25.85 11.81
N LEU A 254 -10.66 25.47 11.25
CA LEU A 254 -10.08 26.00 10.01
C LEU A 254 -9.62 24.85 9.13
N ASP A 255 -10.21 24.75 7.98
CA ASP A 255 -9.79 23.81 6.95
C ASP A 255 -9.62 24.51 5.59
N MET A 256 -8.85 23.90 4.72
CA MET A 256 -8.51 24.41 3.39
C MET A 256 -9.03 23.43 2.35
N ALA A 257 -9.77 23.91 1.35
CA ALA A 257 -10.14 23.10 0.20
C ALA A 257 -8.91 22.76 -0.63
N THR A 258 -8.86 21.54 -1.18
CA THR A 258 -7.81 21.10 -2.09
C THR A 258 -8.35 20.86 -3.49
N ASP A 259 -7.50 21.09 -4.50
CA ASP A 259 -7.81 20.77 -5.89
C ASP A 259 -7.68 19.26 -6.19
N GLU A 260 -7.11 18.52 -5.26
CA GLU A 260 -6.92 17.08 -5.31
C GLU A 260 -7.93 16.39 -4.40
N ALA A 261 -8.34 15.17 -4.78
CA ALA A 261 -9.28 14.35 -4.02
C ALA A 261 -8.83 12.88 -3.99
N PHE A 262 -9.48 12.07 -3.16
CA PHE A 262 -9.36 10.62 -3.25
C PHE A 262 -10.31 10.07 -4.31
N TRP A 263 -9.80 9.17 -5.11
CA TRP A 263 -10.51 8.54 -6.21
C TRP A 263 -10.45 7.04 -6.09
N LEU A 264 -11.58 6.38 -6.25
CA LEU A 264 -11.65 4.95 -6.49
C LEU A 264 -11.35 4.71 -7.97
N VAL A 265 -10.38 3.83 -8.26
CA VAL A 265 -9.82 3.67 -9.59
C VAL A 265 -9.77 2.19 -9.97
N ARG A 266 -10.06 1.90 -11.23
CA ARG A 266 -9.89 0.59 -11.85
C ARG A 266 -9.32 0.71 -13.26
N PRO A 267 -8.63 -0.31 -13.79
CA PRO A 267 -8.20 -0.34 -15.19
C PRO A 267 -9.41 -0.23 -16.13
N SER A 268 -9.37 0.70 -17.11
CA SER A 268 -10.49 0.90 -18.06
C SER A 268 -10.65 -0.24 -19.05
N ARG A 269 -9.54 -0.89 -19.42
CA ARG A 269 -9.50 -1.95 -20.43
C ARG A 269 -9.93 -3.32 -19.92
N ARG A 270 -10.08 -3.48 -18.60
CA ARG A 270 -10.41 -4.76 -17.96
C ARG A 270 -11.80 -4.73 -17.37
N GLN A 271 -12.63 -5.71 -17.73
CA GLN A 271 -13.89 -5.92 -17.02
C GLN A 271 -13.61 -6.47 -15.63
N LEU A 272 -14.19 -5.84 -14.61
CA LEU A 272 -14.08 -6.33 -13.25
C LEU A 272 -14.80 -7.69 -13.13
N ARG A 273 -14.20 -8.61 -12.39
CA ARG A 273 -14.86 -9.84 -11.98
C ARG A 273 -15.93 -9.56 -10.90
N PRO A 274 -16.93 -10.42 -10.73
CA PRO A 274 -18.03 -10.14 -9.80
C PRO A 274 -17.62 -9.73 -8.39
N ALA A 275 -16.61 -10.40 -7.82
CA ALA A 275 -16.09 -10.05 -6.50
C ALA A 275 -15.46 -8.64 -6.42
N ALA A 276 -14.73 -8.23 -7.46
CA ALA A 276 -14.17 -6.89 -7.54
C ALA A 276 -15.25 -5.84 -7.83
N THR A 277 -16.28 -6.17 -8.63
CA THR A 277 -17.45 -5.32 -8.84
C THR A 277 -18.19 -5.07 -7.52
N ALA A 278 -18.43 -6.13 -6.74
CA ALA A 278 -19.08 -5.99 -5.43
C ALA A 278 -18.31 -5.03 -4.50
N LEU A 279 -16.97 -5.11 -4.49
CA LEU A 279 -16.15 -4.20 -3.70
C LEU A 279 -16.17 -2.77 -4.25
N TRP A 280 -16.15 -2.60 -5.58
CA TRP A 280 -16.29 -1.30 -6.23
C TRP A 280 -17.60 -0.63 -5.83
N ASP A 281 -18.73 -1.31 -6.07
CA ASP A 281 -20.07 -0.78 -5.79
C ASP A 281 -20.24 -0.44 -4.29
N TRP A 282 -19.68 -1.27 -3.42
CA TRP A 282 -19.69 -1.02 -1.98
C TRP A 282 -18.92 0.26 -1.61
N LEU A 283 -17.71 0.42 -2.11
CA LEU A 283 -16.88 1.58 -1.81
C LEU A 283 -17.45 2.87 -2.39
N SER A 284 -18.01 2.82 -3.60
CA SER A 284 -18.71 3.96 -4.23
C SER A 284 -19.90 4.44 -3.39
N GLN A 285 -20.73 3.51 -2.90
CA GLN A 285 -21.92 3.85 -2.12
C GLN A 285 -21.61 4.33 -0.70
N THR A 286 -20.50 3.90 -0.13
CA THR A 286 -20.10 4.23 1.25
C THR A 286 -19.14 5.41 1.34
N SER A 287 -18.84 6.07 0.20
CA SER A 287 -17.88 7.19 0.14
C SER A 287 -18.30 8.38 0.99
N GLU A 288 -19.59 8.68 1.06
CA GLU A 288 -20.17 9.84 1.77
C GLU A 288 -20.66 9.52 3.19
N SER A 289 -20.76 8.24 3.56
CA SER A 289 -21.29 7.85 4.86
C SER A 289 -20.19 7.54 5.86
N PRO A 290 -20.26 8.04 7.11
CA PRO A 290 -19.40 7.55 8.17
C PRO A 290 -19.65 6.05 8.40
N PRO A 291 -18.62 5.30 8.85
CA PRO A 291 -18.73 3.86 9.08
C PRO A 291 -19.62 3.50 10.26
#